data_0820212f18f59042346c99aefed4402d
#
_entry.id   0820212f18f59042346c99aefed4402d
#
_cell.length_a   1.000
_cell.length_b   1.000
_cell.length_c   1.000
_cell.angle_alpha   90.00
_cell.angle_beta   90.00
_cell.angle_gamma   90.00
#
_symmetry.space_group_name_H-M   'P 1'
#
loop_
_entity.id
_entity.type
_entity.pdbx_description
1 polymer ?
#
loop_
_entity_poly.entity_id
_entity_poly.type
_entity_poly.pdbx_seq_one_letter_code
_entity_poly.pdbx_strand_id
1 'polypeptide(L)'
;MEQNEIFDDGFDELYEVDDVEGDIDGVDNDGADSDDSQLYEHRKVVVDPGQAPVRVDKYLADRMPHSSRNRIQNAADAGFIFVDGKAVKSNFKVRAGNVITLMLDRPRHDNTIGAEDIPLNIVYEDDELMVINKPAGMVVHPGAGNFHGTLINAVAWHLRDLKSFDPNDPEVGLVHRIDKDTSGLLVVAKTPNAKTRLGKQFFNKTTHRSYNALVWGNFIEDEGRIEGNIGRDPKDRLRMAVFDSDSGIGKNAVTHYRVLERFGYVTLIECILETGRTHQIRAHMKHIGHPLFADERYGGSEILRGNRSSSYKAFIQNCFKLCNRQALHAKTLGFVHPVTRQQMDFTSEWPEDFKALVEKWRTFIAGSTQNEI
;
A
#
# COMPACT_ATOMS: atom_id res chain seq x y z
N MET A 1 9.09 36.53 20.25
CA MET A 1 9.53 36.15 18.89
C MET A 1 9.79 34.66 18.97
N GLU A 2 8.73 33.88 18.86
CA GLU A 2 8.80 32.41 18.76
C GLU A 2 8.89 32.06 17.28
N GLN A 3 9.95 31.35 16.95
CA GLN A 3 10.20 30.87 15.60
C GLN A 3 9.18 29.77 15.30
N ASN A 4 8.33 29.99 14.31
CA ASN A 4 7.57 28.95 13.62
C ASN A 4 8.58 28.04 12.93
N GLU A 5 8.94 26.94 13.55
CA GLU A 5 9.54 25.81 12.86
C GLU A 5 8.43 25.17 11.97
N ILE A 6 8.56 25.42 10.70
CA ILE A 6 7.81 24.81 9.62
C ILE A 6 8.14 23.31 9.69
N PHE A 7 7.13 22.52 10.08
CA PHE A 7 7.19 21.06 9.97
C PHE A 7 7.07 20.69 8.49
N ASP A 8 8.22 20.53 7.86
CA ASP A 8 8.38 20.01 6.52
C ASP A 8 8.72 18.50 6.63
N ASP A 9 8.12 17.65 5.77
CA ASP A 9 8.70 16.46 5.17
C ASP A 9 8.54 15.08 5.82
N GLY A 10 7.78 14.87 6.87
CA GLY A 10 7.59 13.50 7.40
C GLY A 10 6.35 12.74 6.89
N PHE A 11 5.39 13.44 6.31
CA PHE A 11 4.08 12.87 5.97
C PHE A 11 4.03 12.22 4.57
N ASP A 12 4.86 12.67 3.64
CA ASP A 12 4.91 12.12 2.28
C ASP A 12 5.43 10.66 2.20
N GLU A 13 6.14 10.19 3.23
CA GLU A 13 6.60 8.80 3.29
C GLU A 13 5.52 7.78 3.68
N LEU A 14 4.44 8.22 4.34
CA LEU A 14 3.32 7.35 4.72
C LEU A 14 2.37 7.11 3.54
N TYR A 15 2.34 8.03 2.60
CA TYR A 15 1.47 8.04 1.44
C TYR A 15 2.28 8.20 0.15
N GLU A 16 3.15 7.22 -0.13
CA GLU A 16 3.28 6.88 -1.53
C GLU A 16 1.89 6.43 -1.95
N VAL A 17 1.04 7.39 -2.34
CA VAL A 17 0.04 7.12 -3.35
C VAL A 17 0.87 6.45 -4.41
N ASP A 18 0.66 5.13 -4.62
CA ASP A 18 1.25 4.45 -5.74
C ASP A 18 1.06 5.42 -6.89
N ASP A 19 2.15 6.03 -7.35
CA ASP A 19 2.10 6.96 -8.45
C ASP A 19 1.28 6.20 -9.47
N VAL A 20 0.06 6.68 -9.71
CA VAL A 20 -0.77 6.20 -10.78
C VAL A 20 -0.12 6.74 -12.04
N GLU A 21 1.08 6.26 -12.31
CA GLU A 21 1.49 6.01 -13.66
C GLU A 21 0.61 4.83 -14.08
N GLY A 22 -0.64 5.17 -14.40
CA GLY A 22 -1.56 4.26 -15.05
C GLY A 22 -0.83 3.72 -16.25
N ASP A 23 -0.81 2.40 -16.31
CA ASP A 23 -0.38 1.61 -17.43
C ASP A 23 -0.74 2.30 -18.73
N ILE A 24 0.26 2.83 -19.44
CA ILE A 24 0.16 3.18 -20.84
C ILE A 24 0.34 1.90 -21.69
N ASP A 25 0.72 0.78 -21.05
CA ASP A 25 0.93 -0.51 -21.70
C ASP A 25 0.07 -1.60 -21.05
N GLY A 26 -1.20 -1.66 -21.41
CA GLY A 26 -2.11 -2.72 -20.93
C GLY A 26 -3.56 -2.50 -21.36
N VAL A 27 -3.75 -2.01 -22.56
CA VAL A 27 -5.07 -2.12 -23.23
C VAL A 27 -5.07 -3.46 -23.94
N ASP A 28 -5.66 -4.47 -23.33
CA ASP A 28 -6.22 -5.57 -24.10
C ASP A 28 -7.24 -4.98 -25.05
N ASN A 29 -6.90 -5.06 -26.34
CA ASN A 29 -7.60 -4.50 -27.45
C ASN A 29 -8.82 -5.40 -27.76
N ASP A 30 -9.91 -5.24 -27.01
CA ASP A 30 -11.22 -5.70 -27.43
C ASP A 30 -11.98 -4.53 -28.03
N GLY A 31 -12.08 -4.59 -29.36
CA GLY A 31 -12.51 -3.56 -30.25
C GLY A 31 -13.79 -2.81 -29.84
N ALA A 32 -13.63 -1.51 -29.71
CA ALA A 32 -14.65 -0.53 -30.05
C ALA A 32 -13.92 0.71 -30.56
N ASP A 33 -13.97 0.92 -31.86
CA ASP A 33 -13.67 2.20 -32.52
C ASP A 33 -14.48 3.30 -31.82
N SER A 34 -13.82 4.18 -31.08
CA SER A 34 -14.30 5.52 -30.78
C SER A 34 -13.12 6.49 -30.88
N ASP A 35 -12.98 7.01 -32.11
CA ASP A 35 -12.26 8.23 -32.43
C ASP A 35 -13.00 9.38 -31.74
N ASP A 36 -12.57 9.75 -30.54
CA ASP A 36 -12.74 11.05 -29.91
C ASP A 36 -11.88 11.12 -28.64
N SER A 37 -10.66 11.64 -28.79
CA SER A 37 -9.76 11.93 -27.67
C SER A 37 -10.26 13.15 -26.90
N GLN A 38 -11.37 12.99 -26.16
CA GLN A 38 -11.96 14.05 -25.35
C GLN A 38 -11.04 14.32 -24.14
N LEU A 39 -10.43 15.50 -24.10
CA LEU A 39 -9.66 15.96 -22.95
C LEU A 39 -10.60 16.61 -21.93
N TYR A 40 -10.40 16.28 -20.67
CA TYR A 40 -11.17 16.79 -19.52
C TYR A 40 -10.34 17.77 -18.72
N GLU A 41 -10.95 18.91 -18.28
CA GLU A 41 -10.30 19.88 -17.42
C GLU A 41 -10.13 19.31 -15.99
N HIS A 42 -8.89 19.11 -15.54
CA HIS A 42 -8.58 18.63 -14.20
C HIS A 42 -8.25 19.75 -13.22
N ARG A 43 -7.60 20.80 -13.69
CA ARG A 43 -7.24 21.94 -12.85
C ARG A 43 -7.07 23.19 -13.69
N LYS A 44 -7.52 24.31 -13.13
CA LYS A 44 -7.36 25.65 -13.70
C LYS A 44 -6.69 26.57 -12.70
N VAL A 45 -5.61 27.23 -13.10
CA VAL A 45 -4.83 28.14 -12.25
C VAL A 45 -4.64 29.44 -12.99
N VAL A 46 -4.99 30.55 -12.37
CA VAL A 46 -4.68 31.89 -12.88
C VAL A 46 -3.35 32.35 -12.28
N VAL A 47 -2.42 32.76 -13.12
CA VAL A 47 -1.11 33.24 -12.66
C VAL A 47 -1.26 34.55 -11.91
N ASP A 48 -0.68 34.63 -10.70
CA ASP A 48 -0.83 35.72 -9.77
C ASP A 48 -0.48 37.08 -10.37
N PRO A 49 -1.20 38.14 -10.00
CA PRO A 49 -0.83 39.52 -10.36
C PRO A 49 0.57 39.83 -9.82
N GLY A 50 1.42 40.38 -10.69
CA GLY A 50 2.80 40.71 -10.30
C GLY A 50 3.83 39.55 -10.43
N GLN A 51 3.41 38.38 -10.83
CA GLN A 51 4.32 37.25 -11.10
C GLN A 51 5.29 37.60 -12.23
N ALA A 52 6.59 37.61 -11.95
CA ALA A 52 7.62 37.68 -12.97
C ALA A 52 7.59 36.45 -13.91
N PRO A 53 7.99 36.59 -15.19
CA PRO A 53 7.98 35.48 -16.12
C PRO A 53 8.78 34.27 -15.57
N VAL A 54 8.08 33.14 -15.36
CA VAL A 54 8.65 31.89 -14.81
C VAL A 54 8.22 30.71 -15.67
N ARG A 55 9.04 29.66 -15.73
CA ARG A 55 8.68 28.42 -16.46
C ARG A 55 7.42 27.79 -15.84
N VAL A 56 6.54 27.29 -16.72
CA VAL A 56 5.27 26.69 -16.29
C VAL A 56 5.49 25.46 -15.38
N ASP A 57 6.51 24.65 -15.66
CA ASP A 57 6.87 23.50 -14.84
C ASP A 57 7.27 23.91 -13.40
N LYS A 58 8.04 24.98 -13.25
CA LYS A 58 8.42 25.52 -11.95
C LYS A 58 7.22 26.16 -11.24
N TYR A 59 6.43 26.97 -11.95
CA TYR A 59 5.28 27.65 -11.40
C TYR A 59 4.23 26.67 -10.85
N LEU A 60 3.97 25.57 -11.58
CA LEU A 60 3.04 24.53 -11.14
C LEU A 60 3.61 23.67 -10.01
N ALA A 61 4.90 23.34 -10.02
CA ALA A 61 5.53 22.58 -8.95
C ALA A 61 5.40 23.28 -7.58
N ASP A 62 5.58 24.63 -7.57
CA ASP A 62 5.44 25.44 -6.36
C ASP A 62 3.98 25.51 -5.83
N ARG A 63 2.97 25.11 -6.63
CA ARG A 63 1.53 25.21 -6.32
C ARG A 63 0.76 23.91 -6.35
N MET A 64 1.45 22.83 -6.65
CA MET A 64 0.91 21.48 -6.68
C MET A 64 1.76 20.58 -5.77
N PRO A 65 1.56 20.62 -4.45
CA PRO A 65 2.44 19.99 -3.46
C PRO A 65 2.55 18.46 -3.65
N HIS A 66 1.57 17.82 -4.31
CA HIS A 66 1.57 16.39 -4.58
C HIS A 66 2.01 16.01 -6.01
N SER A 67 2.67 16.95 -6.73
CA SER A 67 3.13 16.69 -8.09
C SER A 67 4.60 17.04 -8.25
N SER A 68 5.44 16.03 -8.51
CA SER A 68 6.85 16.28 -8.77
C SER A 68 7.02 17.12 -10.05
N ARG A 69 8.08 17.93 -10.09
CA ARG A 69 8.40 18.74 -11.27
C ARG A 69 8.57 17.88 -12.54
N ASN A 70 9.12 16.68 -12.40
CA ASN A 70 9.28 15.74 -13.51
C ASN A 70 7.94 15.28 -14.07
N ARG A 71 6.96 15.02 -13.21
CA ARG A 71 5.59 14.66 -13.63
C ARG A 71 4.92 15.79 -14.40
N ILE A 72 5.10 17.05 -13.96
CA ILE A 72 4.58 18.22 -14.64
C ILE A 72 5.26 18.39 -16.02
N GLN A 73 6.56 18.13 -16.13
CA GLN A 73 7.29 18.16 -17.39
C GLN A 73 6.75 17.11 -18.37
N ASN A 74 6.58 15.88 -17.92
CA ASN A 74 6.02 14.80 -18.72
C ASN A 74 4.60 15.13 -19.21
N ALA A 75 3.74 15.69 -18.36
CA ALA A 75 2.40 16.14 -18.73
C ALA A 75 2.43 17.26 -19.78
N ALA A 76 3.36 18.23 -19.66
CA ALA A 76 3.53 19.29 -20.66
C ALA A 76 4.05 18.75 -22.01
N ASP A 77 4.96 17.77 -21.97
CA ASP A 77 5.53 17.16 -23.18
C ASP A 77 4.51 16.25 -23.88
N ALA A 78 3.60 15.63 -23.12
CA ALA A 78 2.44 14.90 -23.64
C ALA A 78 1.29 15.81 -24.14
N GLY A 79 1.41 17.15 -24.01
CA GLY A 79 0.39 18.09 -24.52
C GLY A 79 -0.79 18.32 -23.57
N PHE A 80 -0.69 17.94 -22.29
CA PHE A 80 -1.78 18.04 -21.29
C PHE A 80 -1.77 19.35 -20.51
N ILE A 81 -0.78 20.23 -20.71
CA ILE A 81 -0.75 21.56 -20.08
C ILE A 81 -1.05 22.64 -21.14
N PHE A 82 -2.08 23.42 -20.87
CA PHE A 82 -2.51 24.52 -21.72
C PHE A 82 -2.27 25.85 -21.00
N VAL A 83 -1.88 26.88 -21.77
CA VAL A 83 -1.85 28.25 -21.30
C VAL A 83 -2.67 29.09 -22.27
N ASP A 84 -3.68 29.81 -21.73
CA ASP A 84 -4.64 30.59 -22.50
C ASP A 84 -5.25 29.79 -23.67
N GLY A 85 -5.60 28.53 -23.41
CA GLY A 85 -6.23 27.60 -24.36
C GLY A 85 -5.28 26.96 -25.38
N LYS A 86 -3.95 27.12 -25.26
CA LYS A 86 -2.96 26.53 -26.15
C LYS A 86 -2.03 25.59 -25.39
N ALA A 87 -1.85 24.37 -25.90
CA ALA A 87 -0.91 23.40 -25.35
C ALA A 87 0.52 23.97 -25.39
N VAL A 88 1.25 23.83 -24.28
CA VAL A 88 2.60 24.40 -24.12
C VAL A 88 3.59 23.33 -23.64
N LYS A 89 4.87 23.53 -23.98
CA LYS A 89 5.96 22.71 -23.45
C LYS A 89 6.38 23.16 -22.05
N SER A 90 7.03 22.28 -21.30
CA SER A 90 7.46 22.46 -19.90
C SER A 90 8.30 23.72 -19.65
N ASN A 91 9.02 24.22 -20.66
CA ASN A 91 9.86 25.41 -20.60
C ASN A 91 9.12 26.72 -20.92
N PHE A 92 7.85 26.68 -21.27
CA PHE A 92 7.04 27.87 -21.54
C PHE A 92 7.05 28.81 -20.34
N LYS A 93 7.22 30.13 -20.58
CA LYS A 93 7.26 31.15 -19.53
C LYS A 93 5.87 31.78 -19.36
N VAL A 94 5.23 31.44 -18.25
CA VAL A 94 3.95 32.06 -17.84
C VAL A 94 4.19 33.45 -17.23
N ARG A 95 3.21 34.34 -17.37
CA ARG A 95 3.20 35.72 -16.88
C ARG A 95 1.93 35.99 -16.09
N ALA A 96 1.91 37.05 -15.30
CA ALA A 96 0.73 37.49 -14.59
C ALA A 96 -0.51 37.51 -15.49
N GLY A 97 -1.61 36.94 -15.00
CA GLY A 97 -2.89 36.85 -15.71
C GLY A 97 -3.04 35.71 -16.69
N ASN A 98 -1.96 34.98 -17.06
CA ASN A 98 -2.15 33.77 -17.86
C ASN A 98 -3.03 32.75 -17.15
N VAL A 99 -3.87 32.05 -17.89
CA VAL A 99 -4.71 30.96 -17.40
C VAL A 99 -4.07 29.63 -17.79
N ILE A 100 -3.58 28.89 -16.79
CA ILE A 100 -3.01 27.56 -16.99
C ILE A 100 -4.13 26.54 -16.76
N THR A 101 -4.33 25.62 -17.72
CA THR A 101 -5.29 24.53 -17.60
C THR A 101 -4.58 23.19 -17.75
N LEU A 102 -4.76 22.30 -16.79
CA LEU A 102 -4.33 20.90 -16.88
C LEU A 102 -5.49 20.08 -17.44
N MET A 103 -5.29 19.48 -18.58
CA MET A 103 -6.24 18.61 -19.26
C MET A 103 -5.71 17.18 -19.18
N LEU A 104 -6.57 16.18 -19.04
CA LEU A 104 -6.23 14.75 -19.14
C LEU A 104 -7.25 14.05 -20.02
N ASP A 105 -6.87 12.90 -20.56
CA ASP A 105 -7.67 12.01 -21.40
C ASP A 105 -8.74 11.20 -20.65
N ARG A 106 -8.91 11.47 -19.37
CA ARG A 106 -9.87 10.82 -18.47
C ARG A 106 -10.66 11.85 -17.68
N PRO A 107 -11.93 11.57 -17.32
CA PRO A 107 -12.74 12.45 -16.49
C PRO A 107 -12.04 12.75 -15.16
N ARG A 108 -12.26 13.94 -14.62
CA ARG A 108 -11.83 14.26 -13.28
C ARG A 108 -12.60 13.34 -12.31
N HIS A 109 -11.88 12.44 -11.65
CA HIS A 109 -12.46 11.80 -10.48
C HIS A 109 -12.49 12.85 -9.35
N ASP A 110 -13.69 13.10 -8.82
CA ASP A 110 -13.79 13.79 -7.56
C ASP A 110 -13.03 12.94 -6.55
N ASN A 111 -12.01 13.52 -5.93
CA ASN A 111 -11.26 12.87 -4.85
C ASN A 111 -12.10 12.71 -3.57
N THR A 112 -13.40 12.98 -3.64
CA THR A 112 -14.33 12.73 -2.55
C THR A 112 -14.44 11.25 -2.32
N ILE A 113 -14.11 10.83 -1.11
CA ILE A 113 -14.29 9.44 -0.69
C ILE A 113 -15.78 9.19 -0.52
N GLY A 114 -16.39 8.47 -1.47
CA GLY A 114 -17.79 8.06 -1.35
C GLY A 114 -17.98 7.19 -0.13
N ALA A 115 -18.88 7.58 0.77
CA ALA A 115 -19.25 6.76 1.93
C ALA A 115 -20.07 5.55 1.46
N GLU A 116 -19.67 4.34 1.83
CA GLU A 116 -20.34 3.09 1.43
C GLU A 116 -20.64 2.24 2.66
N ASP A 117 -21.88 1.71 2.76
CA ASP A 117 -22.32 0.84 3.86
C ASP A 117 -21.71 -0.55 3.73
N ILE A 118 -20.44 -0.65 4.11
CA ILE A 118 -19.67 -1.89 4.10
C ILE A 118 -19.39 -2.30 5.55
N PRO A 119 -19.73 -3.51 5.98
CA PRO A 119 -19.47 -3.97 7.34
C PRO A 119 -17.98 -3.94 7.70
N LEU A 120 -17.64 -3.35 8.84
CA LEU A 120 -16.31 -3.32 9.42
C LEU A 120 -16.20 -4.29 10.59
N ASN A 121 -15.12 -5.06 10.64
CA ASN A 121 -14.76 -5.85 11.83
C ASN A 121 -13.92 -4.98 12.77
N ILE A 122 -14.60 -4.19 13.61
CA ILE A 122 -13.97 -3.27 14.57
C ILE A 122 -13.60 -4.06 15.83
N VAL A 123 -12.31 -4.09 16.14
CA VAL A 123 -11.74 -4.76 17.33
C VAL A 123 -11.78 -3.85 18.55
N TYR A 124 -11.59 -2.55 18.31
CA TYR A 124 -11.63 -1.51 19.34
C TYR A 124 -12.05 -0.18 18.71
N GLU A 125 -12.78 0.62 19.45
CA GLU A 125 -13.15 1.98 19.05
C GLU A 125 -13.37 2.84 20.28
N ASP A 126 -12.87 4.09 20.21
CA ASP A 126 -13.16 5.17 21.15
C ASP A 126 -13.40 6.50 20.41
N ASP A 127 -13.31 7.64 21.10
CA ASP A 127 -13.54 8.96 20.50
C ASP A 127 -12.40 9.38 19.57
N GLU A 128 -11.21 8.80 19.69
CA GLU A 128 -9.98 9.24 19.02
C GLU A 128 -9.56 8.34 17.86
N LEU A 129 -9.80 7.03 17.97
CA LEU A 129 -9.33 6.04 17.01
C LEU A 129 -10.23 4.80 16.96
N MET A 130 -10.03 4.01 15.90
CA MET A 130 -10.55 2.65 15.80
C MET A 130 -9.47 1.69 15.33
N VAL A 131 -9.52 0.44 15.80
CA VAL A 131 -8.69 -0.67 15.33
C VAL A 131 -9.60 -1.65 14.58
N ILE A 132 -9.24 -1.92 13.34
CA ILE A 132 -10.04 -2.74 12.43
C ILE A 132 -9.25 -4.00 12.07
N ASN A 133 -9.90 -5.15 12.06
CA ASN A 133 -9.40 -6.38 11.47
C ASN A 133 -9.87 -6.48 10.02
N LYS A 134 -9.04 -5.96 9.09
CA LYS A 134 -9.37 -5.89 7.66
C LYS A 134 -9.45 -7.29 7.05
N PRO A 135 -10.51 -7.63 6.30
CA PRO A 135 -10.54 -8.84 5.50
C PRO A 135 -9.52 -8.78 4.36
N ALA A 136 -9.10 -9.93 3.87
CA ALA A 136 -8.37 -10.03 2.61
C ALA A 136 -9.28 -9.65 1.43
N GLY A 137 -8.69 -9.19 0.32
CA GLY A 137 -9.43 -8.75 -0.87
C GLY A 137 -9.90 -7.29 -0.83
N MET A 138 -9.90 -6.65 0.35
CA MET A 138 -10.30 -5.25 0.52
C MET A 138 -9.08 -4.33 0.40
N VAL A 139 -9.13 -3.39 -0.53
CA VAL A 139 -8.13 -2.31 -0.65
C VAL A 139 -8.32 -1.32 0.49
N VAL A 140 -7.24 -0.74 1.02
CA VAL A 140 -7.33 0.23 2.12
C VAL A 140 -7.82 1.58 1.63
N HIS A 141 -7.23 2.13 0.57
CA HIS A 141 -7.54 3.46 0.04
C HIS A 141 -7.89 3.40 -1.46
N PRO A 142 -8.86 4.19 -1.94
CA PRO A 142 -9.16 4.26 -3.37
C PRO A 142 -7.93 4.55 -4.22
N GLY A 143 -7.85 3.89 -5.37
CA GLY A 143 -6.75 4.05 -6.32
C GLY A 143 -7.13 3.48 -7.68
N ALA A 144 -6.21 3.49 -8.65
CA ALA A 144 -6.47 3.02 -10.01
C ALA A 144 -7.12 1.63 -10.00
N GLY A 145 -8.30 1.52 -10.64
CA GLY A 145 -9.08 0.29 -10.72
C GLY A 145 -9.84 -0.12 -9.44
N ASN A 146 -9.73 0.63 -8.33
CA ASN A 146 -10.42 0.34 -7.07
C ASN A 146 -10.90 1.64 -6.42
N PHE A 147 -11.90 2.30 -7.01
CA PHE A 147 -12.43 3.56 -6.50
C PHE A 147 -13.54 3.36 -5.46
N HIS A 148 -14.11 2.16 -5.40
CA HIS A 148 -15.21 1.75 -4.54
C HIS A 148 -14.86 0.49 -3.77
N GLY A 149 -15.64 0.18 -2.74
CA GLY A 149 -15.48 -1.03 -1.94
C GLY A 149 -14.21 -1.05 -1.09
N THR A 150 -13.59 0.10 -0.82
CA THR A 150 -12.38 0.18 -0.03
C THR A 150 -12.65 0.34 1.45
N LEU A 151 -11.64 0.06 2.27
CA LEU A 151 -11.75 0.25 3.72
C LEU A 151 -12.15 1.69 4.06
N ILE A 152 -11.58 2.67 3.38
CA ILE A 152 -11.86 4.08 3.68
C ILE A 152 -13.28 4.50 3.27
N ASN A 153 -13.88 3.87 2.23
CA ASN A 153 -15.29 4.07 1.91
C ASN A 153 -16.18 3.56 3.06
N ALA A 154 -15.85 2.40 3.65
CA ALA A 154 -16.56 1.87 4.82
C ALA A 154 -16.37 2.73 6.08
N VAL A 155 -15.14 3.21 6.32
CA VAL A 155 -14.82 4.13 7.41
C VAL A 155 -15.58 5.46 7.25
N ALA A 156 -15.64 6.01 6.05
CA ALA A 156 -16.40 7.22 5.76
C ALA A 156 -17.90 7.07 6.08
N TRP A 157 -18.46 5.90 5.78
CA TRP A 157 -19.84 5.59 6.15
C TRP A 157 -20.02 5.45 7.66
N HIS A 158 -19.14 4.73 8.33
CA HIS A 158 -19.18 4.52 9.78
C HIS A 158 -19.07 5.82 10.56
N LEU A 159 -18.22 6.74 10.10
CA LEU A 159 -17.92 8.03 10.76
C LEU A 159 -18.72 9.21 10.21
N ARG A 160 -19.70 9.00 9.32
CA ARG A 160 -20.44 10.06 8.61
C ARG A 160 -21.10 11.11 9.51
N ASP A 161 -21.48 10.72 10.71
CA ASP A 161 -22.14 11.59 11.69
C ASP A 161 -21.14 12.27 12.66
N LEU A 162 -19.86 11.96 12.55
CA LEU A 162 -18.81 12.52 13.39
C LEU A 162 -18.33 13.87 12.85
N LYS A 163 -18.56 14.95 13.60
CA LYS A 163 -18.22 16.32 13.16
C LYS A 163 -16.73 16.58 12.89
N SER A 164 -15.84 15.80 13.52
CA SER A 164 -14.39 15.90 13.33
C SER A 164 -13.89 15.16 12.09
N PHE A 165 -14.75 14.41 11.43
CA PHE A 165 -14.42 13.59 10.27
C PHE A 165 -14.74 14.37 8.98
N ASP A 166 -13.75 14.60 8.13
CA ASP A 166 -13.94 15.21 6.82
C ASP A 166 -13.85 14.13 5.72
N PRO A 167 -14.96 13.73 5.10
CA PRO A 167 -14.95 12.75 4.01
C PRO A 167 -14.27 13.27 2.74
N ASN A 168 -14.00 14.58 2.65
CA ASN A 168 -13.28 15.16 1.52
C ASN A 168 -11.76 15.19 1.73
N ASP A 169 -11.27 14.84 2.94
CA ASP A 169 -9.84 14.62 3.15
C ASP A 169 -9.45 13.27 2.52
N PRO A 170 -8.67 13.23 1.43
CA PRO A 170 -8.29 11.99 0.75
C PRO A 170 -7.48 11.03 1.62
N GLU A 171 -6.97 11.52 2.75
CA GLU A 171 -6.18 10.75 3.71
C GLU A 171 -6.94 10.40 4.99
N VAL A 172 -8.23 10.54 4.97
CA VAL A 172 -9.12 10.45 6.13
C VAL A 172 -8.70 9.36 7.11
N GLY A 173 -8.18 9.79 8.25
CA GLY A 173 -7.90 8.93 9.40
C GLY A 173 -6.83 7.85 9.22
N LEU A 174 -6.32 7.61 8.01
CA LEU A 174 -5.28 6.61 7.77
C LEU A 174 -3.93 7.11 8.27
N VAL A 175 -3.20 6.23 8.93
CA VAL A 175 -1.83 6.44 9.43
C VAL A 175 -0.87 5.36 8.96
N HIS A 176 -1.39 4.28 8.38
CA HIS A 176 -0.66 3.21 7.71
C HIS A 176 -1.60 2.37 6.84
N ARG A 177 -1.03 1.46 6.08
CA ARG A 177 -1.80 0.55 5.21
C ARG A 177 -1.22 -0.85 5.23
N ILE A 178 -2.05 -1.83 4.82
CA ILE A 178 -1.66 -3.19 4.47
C ILE A 178 -2.17 -3.50 3.05
N ASP A 179 -1.56 -4.47 2.38
CA ASP A 179 -1.92 -4.82 1.00
C ASP A 179 -3.38 -5.29 0.87
N LYS A 180 -3.94 -5.19 -0.34
CA LYS A 180 -5.32 -5.64 -0.66
C LYS A 180 -5.62 -7.02 -0.08
N ASP A 181 -4.77 -8.00 -0.41
CA ASP A 181 -4.98 -9.40 -0.05
C ASP A 181 -4.30 -9.81 1.27
N THR A 182 -3.71 -8.87 1.99
CA THR A 182 -3.27 -9.05 3.38
C THR A 182 -4.43 -8.78 4.32
N SER A 183 -4.74 -9.71 5.19
CA SER A 183 -5.75 -9.57 6.26
C SER A 183 -5.10 -9.08 7.55
N GLY A 184 -5.92 -8.62 8.50
CA GLY A 184 -5.49 -8.34 9.87
C GLY A 184 -5.57 -6.88 10.29
N LEU A 185 -4.87 -6.56 11.36
CA LEU A 185 -5.07 -5.33 12.11
C LEU A 185 -4.48 -4.10 11.43
N LEU A 186 -5.26 -3.03 11.47
CA LEU A 186 -4.81 -1.66 11.20
C LEU A 186 -5.55 -0.68 12.11
N VAL A 187 -4.93 0.49 12.36
CA VAL A 187 -5.53 1.58 13.13
C VAL A 187 -5.91 2.74 12.22
N VAL A 188 -7.08 3.32 12.50
CA VAL A 188 -7.61 4.51 11.83
C VAL A 188 -7.87 5.57 12.89
N ALA A 189 -7.39 6.79 12.67
CA ALA A 189 -7.67 7.93 13.54
C ALA A 189 -9.08 8.49 13.24
N LYS A 190 -9.77 8.97 14.27
CA LYS A 190 -11.08 9.62 14.15
C LYS A 190 -10.99 11.15 14.27
N THR A 191 -9.84 11.65 14.76
CA THR A 191 -9.59 13.08 14.95
C THR A 191 -8.27 13.49 14.30
N PRO A 192 -8.13 14.77 13.86
CA PRO A 192 -6.86 15.28 13.32
C PRO A 192 -5.69 15.17 14.30
N ASN A 193 -5.95 15.37 15.60
CA ASN A 193 -4.94 15.24 16.63
C ASN A 193 -4.46 13.78 16.77
N ALA A 194 -5.38 12.82 16.76
CA ALA A 194 -5.05 11.40 16.78
C ALA A 194 -4.25 11.00 15.52
N LYS A 195 -4.66 11.47 14.32
CA LYS A 195 -3.95 11.25 13.05
C LYS A 195 -2.50 11.71 13.15
N THR A 196 -2.28 12.96 13.55
CA THR A 196 -0.92 13.53 13.70
C THR A 196 -0.06 12.74 14.68
N ARG A 197 -0.60 12.39 15.85
CA ARG A 197 0.17 11.69 16.90
C ARG A 197 0.43 10.22 16.58
N LEU A 198 -0.52 9.52 15.98
CA LEU A 198 -0.31 8.16 15.49
C LEU A 198 0.67 8.16 14.31
N GLY A 199 0.48 9.05 13.33
CA GLY A 199 1.39 9.21 12.21
C GLY A 199 2.84 9.41 12.66
N LYS A 200 3.07 10.26 13.67
CA LYS A 200 4.40 10.44 14.28
C LYS A 200 4.98 9.15 14.89
N GLN A 201 4.15 8.27 15.46
CA GLN A 201 4.61 6.99 16.00
C GLN A 201 5.04 6.03 14.87
N PHE A 202 4.27 5.97 13.77
CA PHE A 202 4.66 5.19 12.59
C PHE A 202 5.94 5.73 11.94
N PHE A 203 6.07 7.05 11.80
CA PHE A 203 7.27 7.70 11.30
C PHE A 203 8.50 7.41 12.17
N ASN A 204 8.38 7.57 13.48
CA ASN A 204 9.44 7.29 14.44
C ASN A 204 9.69 5.80 14.69
N LYS A 205 8.93 4.90 14.03
CA LYS A 205 9.05 3.44 14.16
C LYS A 205 8.86 2.95 15.61
N THR A 206 8.02 3.63 16.39
CA THR A 206 7.72 3.26 17.79
C THR A 206 6.50 2.37 17.92
N THR A 207 5.81 2.07 16.81
CA THR A 207 4.70 1.11 16.76
C THR A 207 5.23 -0.31 16.67
N HIS A 208 4.56 -1.25 17.34
CA HIS A 208 4.86 -2.68 17.21
C HIS A 208 3.90 -3.33 16.21
N ARG A 209 4.45 -4.01 15.21
CA ARG A 209 3.65 -4.72 14.19
C ARG A 209 4.26 -6.06 13.91
N SER A 210 3.49 -7.12 14.13
CA SER A 210 3.92 -8.44 13.67
C SER A 210 2.90 -9.05 12.72
N TYR A 211 3.42 -9.86 11.81
CA TYR A 211 2.66 -10.55 10.79
C TYR A 211 2.96 -12.03 10.85
N ASN A 212 1.96 -12.88 10.64
CA ASN A 212 2.21 -14.28 10.37
C ASN A 212 2.18 -14.52 8.86
N ALA A 213 3.18 -15.25 8.38
CA ALA A 213 3.31 -15.62 6.98
C ALA A 213 3.62 -17.11 6.83
N LEU A 214 2.99 -17.77 5.87
CA LEU A 214 3.44 -19.08 5.39
C LEU A 214 4.30 -18.87 4.16
N VAL A 215 5.53 -19.36 4.18
CA VAL A 215 6.53 -19.15 3.13
C VAL A 215 7.06 -20.48 2.59
N TRP A 216 7.48 -20.49 1.33
CA TRP A 216 8.12 -21.65 0.72
C TRP A 216 9.53 -21.89 1.25
N GLY A 217 9.85 -23.16 1.46
CA GLY A 217 11.15 -23.60 1.91
C GLY A 217 11.26 -23.77 3.42
N ASN A 218 12.40 -24.29 3.82
CA ASN A 218 12.73 -24.52 5.23
C ASN A 218 13.88 -23.58 5.63
N PHE A 219 13.78 -22.94 6.78
CA PHE A 219 14.83 -22.07 7.30
C PHE A 219 15.84 -22.88 8.07
N ILE A 220 17.10 -22.54 7.95
CA ILE A 220 18.19 -23.12 8.77
C ILE A 220 18.14 -22.51 10.15
N GLU A 221 18.10 -21.17 10.21
CA GLU A 221 18.08 -20.43 11.46
C GLU A 221 16.62 -20.21 11.93
N ASP A 222 16.44 -20.18 13.25
CA ASP A 222 15.12 -19.95 13.86
C ASP A 222 14.67 -18.49 13.79
N GLU A 223 15.60 -17.57 13.64
CA GLU A 223 15.34 -16.13 13.53
C GLU A 223 16.36 -15.47 12.61
N GLY A 224 16.03 -14.32 12.09
CA GLY A 224 16.94 -13.54 11.25
C GLY A 224 16.44 -12.15 10.96
N ARG A 225 17.32 -11.36 10.32
CA ARG A 225 17.08 -9.98 9.94
C ARG A 225 17.36 -9.83 8.44
N ILE A 226 16.41 -9.23 7.73
CA ILE A 226 16.53 -8.93 6.30
C ILE A 226 16.56 -7.42 6.18
N GLU A 227 17.58 -6.89 5.53
CA GLU A 227 17.76 -5.46 5.29
C GLU A 227 18.09 -5.21 3.82
N GLY A 228 17.58 -4.13 3.27
CA GLY A 228 17.86 -3.65 1.93
C GLY A 228 16.93 -2.51 1.56
N ASN A 229 17.24 -1.78 0.49
CA ASN A 229 16.35 -0.77 -0.02
C ASN A 229 15.23 -1.40 -0.84
N ILE A 230 13.98 -1.04 -0.56
CA ILE A 230 12.85 -1.46 -1.37
C ILE A 230 12.48 -0.35 -2.36
N GLY A 231 12.45 -0.69 -3.63
CA GLY A 231 12.08 0.18 -4.74
C GLY A 231 11.30 -0.59 -5.81
N ARG A 232 10.78 0.09 -6.82
CA ARG A 232 10.07 -0.54 -7.95
C ARG A 232 10.99 -1.50 -8.70
N ASP A 233 10.50 -2.70 -9.02
CA ASP A 233 11.22 -3.66 -9.85
C ASP A 233 11.34 -3.08 -11.28
N PRO A 234 12.57 -2.93 -11.84
CA PRO A 234 12.76 -2.36 -13.17
C PRO A 234 12.19 -3.23 -14.29
N LYS A 235 11.94 -4.53 -14.03
CA LYS A 235 11.39 -5.48 -15.00
C LYS A 235 9.88 -5.65 -14.90
N ASP A 236 9.30 -5.33 -13.75
CA ASP A 236 7.87 -5.45 -13.49
C ASP A 236 7.46 -4.36 -12.49
N ARG A 237 6.92 -3.26 -13.01
CA ARG A 237 6.55 -2.08 -12.20
C ARG A 237 5.45 -2.35 -11.17
N LEU A 238 4.72 -3.46 -11.29
CA LEU A 238 3.72 -3.88 -10.31
C LEU A 238 4.34 -4.57 -9.08
N ARG A 239 5.66 -4.86 -9.11
CA ARG A 239 6.41 -5.46 -8.00
C ARG A 239 7.38 -4.46 -7.38
N MET A 240 7.72 -4.77 -6.14
CA MET A 240 8.85 -4.16 -5.46
C MET A 240 10.03 -5.13 -5.48
N ALA A 241 11.24 -4.60 -5.56
CA ALA A 241 12.48 -5.37 -5.49
C ALA A 241 13.37 -4.83 -4.36
N VAL A 242 14.26 -5.69 -3.89
CA VAL A 242 15.26 -5.32 -2.88
C VAL A 242 16.54 -4.94 -3.61
N PHE A 243 17.09 -3.80 -3.27
CA PHE A 243 18.35 -3.24 -3.78
C PHE A 243 19.35 -3.09 -2.64
N ASP A 244 20.62 -3.09 -2.98
CA ASP A 244 21.68 -2.82 -2.02
C ASP A 244 21.52 -1.40 -1.43
N SER A 245 21.88 -1.24 -0.17
CA SER A 245 21.76 0.04 0.56
C SER A 245 22.47 1.19 -0.12
N ASP A 246 23.56 0.90 -0.83
CA ASP A 246 24.40 1.90 -1.53
C ASP A 246 23.95 2.17 -2.97
N SER A 247 22.93 1.50 -3.46
CA SER A 247 22.46 1.61 -4.85
C SER A 247 21.85 2.98 -5.19
N GLY A 248 21.43 3.74 -4.20
CA GLY A 248 20.66 4.98 -4.36
C GLY A 248 19.22 4.75 -4.87
N ILE A 249 18.79 3.49 -5.01
CA ILE A 249 17.46 3.10 -5.48
C ILE A 249 16.62 2.63 -4.28
N GLY A 250 15.37 3.06 -4.23
CA GLY A 250 14.43 2.64 -3.19
C GLY A 250 14.68 3.29 -1.83
N LYS A 251 13.98 2.80 -0.82
CA LYS A 251 14.04 3.30 0.57
C LYS A 251 14.44 2.16 1.51
N ASN A 252 15.26 2.44 2.50
CA ASN A 252 15.70 1.46 3.49
C ASN A 252 14.50 0.74 4.12
N ALA A 253 14.61 -0.58 4.21
CA ALA A 253 13.62 -1.46 4.80
C ALA A 253 14.29 -2.54 5.64
N VAL A 254 13.67 -2.84 6.79
CA VAL A 254 14.15 -3.86 7.73
C VAL A 254 12.98 -4.72 8.19
N THR A 255 13.13 -6.03 8.04
CA THR A 255 12.20 -7.05 8.52
C THR A 255 12.96 -8.08 9.35
N HIS A 256 12.52 -8.30 10.58
CA HIS A 256 12.96 -9.43 11.39
C HIS A 256 11.98 -10.59 11.16
N TYR A 257 12.49 -11.82 11.14
CA TYR A 257 11.64 -12.99 11.13
C TYR A 257 12.00 -13.94 12.28
N ARG A 258 11.01 -14.68 12.74
CA ARG A 258 11.14 -15.79 13.67
C ARG A 258 10.31 -16.97 13.18
N VAL A 259 10.92 -18.15 13.14
CA VAL A 259 10.23 -19.40 12.78
C VAL A 259 9.27 -19.78 13.90
N LEU A 260 8.01 -20.00 13.54
CA LEU A 260 6.97 -20.50 14.45
C LEU A 260 6.81 -22.02 14.31
N GLU A 261 6.77 -22.52 13.06
CA GLU A 261 6.57 -23.93 12.80
C GLU A 261 7.14 -24.32 11.41
N ARG A 262 7.80 -25.49 11.32
CA ARG A 262 8.38 -26.02 10.08
C ARG A 262 7.56 -27.20 9.57
N PHE A 263 7.24 -27.18 8.27
CA PHE A 263 6.50 -28.25 7.59
C PHE A 263 7.33 -28.93 6.49
N GLY A 264 8.66 -28.85 6.57
CA GLY A 264 9.58 -29.45 5.60
C GLY A 264 9.68 -28.68 4.28
N TYR A 265 8.57 -28.43 3.60
CA TYR A 265 8.55 -27.72 2.31
C TYR A 265 8.05 -26.28 2.41
N VAL A 266 7.40 -25.93 3.49
CA VAL A 266 7.00 -24.57 3.84
C VAL A 266 7.26 -24.32 5.33
N THR A 267 7.34 -23.06 5.72
CA THR A 267 7.57 -22.63 7.10
C THR A 267 6.59 -21.55 7.47
N LEU A 268 5.97 -21.68 8.63
CA LEU A 268 5.21 -20.61 9.26
C LEU A 268 6.16 -19.72 10.04
N ILE A 269 6.16 -18.43 9.74
CA ILE A 269 7.04 -17.45 10.37
C ILE A 269 6.24 -16.28 10.94
N GLU A 270 6.78 -15.65 11.95
CA GLU A 270 6.41 -14.29 12.36
C GLU A 270 7.39 -13.30 11.73
N CYS A 271 6.86 -12.22 11.14
CA CYS A 271 7.63 -11.11 10.63
C CYS A 271 7.37 -9.88 11.49
N ILE A 272 8.41 -9.24 12.02
CA ILE A 272 8.35 -8.00 12.81
C ILE A 272 8.97 -6.88 11.99
N LEU A 273 8.24 -5.77 11.82
CA LEU A 273 8.63 -4.68 10.94
C LEU A 273 9.20 -3.49 11.70
N GLU A 274 10.44 -3.07 11.37
CA GLU A 274 10.94 -1.74 11.73
C GLU A 274 10.42 -0.66 10.77
N THR A 275 10.21 -1.01 9.51
CA THR A 275 9.73 -0.13 8.44
C THR A 275 8.46 -0.70 7.81
N GLY A 276 7.70 0.11 7.06
CA GLY A 276 6.45 -0.33 6.41
C GLY A 276 6.42 0.06 4.93
N ARG A 277 7.36 -0.43 4.12
CA ARG A 277 7.38 -0.17 2.67
C ARG A 277 6.37 -1.05 1.94
N THR A 278 5.88 -0.57 0.80
CA THR A 278 4.97 -1.32 -0.08
C THR A 278 5.52 -2.71 -0.36
N HIS A 279 4.69 -3.75 -0.16
CA HIS A 279 5.02 -5.15 -0.34
C HIS A 279 6.29 -5.63 0.43
N GLN A 280 6.71 -4.95 1.50
CA GLN A 280 7.99 -5.18 2.15
C GLN A 280 8.26 -6.64 2.51
N ILE A 281 7.36 -7.30 3.25
CA ILE A 281 7.53 -8.71 3.65
C ILE A 281 7.63 -9.59 2.41
N ARG A 282 6.78 -9.36 1.42
CA ARG A 282 6.73 -10.14 0.17
C ARG A 282 8.04 -10.02 -0.63
N ALA A 283 8.55 -8.80 -0.79
CA ALA A 283 9.81 -8.54 -1.48
C ALA A 283 11.01 -9.12 -0.71
N HIS A 284 11.08 -8.92 0.61
CA HIS A 284 12.15 -9.44 1.45
C HIS A 284 12.19 -10.98 1.45
N MET A 285 11.05 -11.64 1.62
CA MET A 285 10.98 -13.10 1.60
C MET A 285 11.33 -13.66 0.23
N LYS A 286 10.88 -13.03 -0.86
CA LYS A 286 11.31 -13.40 -2.22
C LYS A 286 12.81 -13.23 -2.40
N HIS A 287 13.38 -12.14 -1.90
CA HIS A 287 14.82 -11.83 -2.01
C HIS A 287 15.69 -12.92 -1.39
N ILE A 288 15.32 -13.42 -0.21
CA ILE A 288 16.04 -14.50 0.47
C ILE A 288 15.65 -15.92 -0.02
N GLY A 289 14.86 -16.04 -1.09
CA GLY A 289 14.50 -17.32 -1.71
C GLY A 289 13.35 -18.08 -1.05
N HIS A 290 12.56 -17.40 -0.19
CA HIS A 290 11.41 -17.94 0.53
C HIS A 290 10.12 -17.15 0.23
N PRO A 291 9.64 -17.05 -1.04
CA PRO A 291 8.43 -16.30 -1.34
C PRO A 291 7.24 -16.82 -0.54
N LEU A 292 6.28 -15.92 -0.25
CA LEU A 292 5.07 -16.29 0.47
C LEU A 292 4.26 -17.32 -0.31
N PHE A 293 3.67 -18.28 0.39
CA PHE A 293 2.80 -19.28 -0.20
C PHE A 293 1.60 -18.61 -0.87
N ALA A 294 1.25 -19.05 -2.07
CA ALA A 294 0.19 -18.53 -2.92
C ALA A 294 0.33 -17.03 -3.33
N ASP A 295 1.52 -16.43 -3.19
CA ASP A 295 1.77 -15.09 -3.68
C ASP A 295 2.04 -15.12 -5.19
N GLU A 296 1.01 -14.85 -5.98
CA GLU A 296 1.09 -14.87 -7.45
C GLU A 296 2.14 -13.87 -7.96
N ARG A 297 2.11 -12.64 -7.46
CA ARG A 297 2.98 -11.57 -7.93
C ARG A 297 4.46 -11.82 -7.62
N TYR A 298 4.76 -12.49 -6.54
CA TYR A 298 6.13 -12.80 -6.11
C TYR A 298 6.55 -14.26 -6.39
N GLY A 299 5.73 -15.01 -7.16
CA GLY A 299 6.06 -16.35 -7.63
C GLY A 299 5.88 -17.44 -6.59
N GLY A 300 5.03 -17.22 -5.59
CA GLY A 300 4.69 -18.22 -4.57
C GLY A 300 3.48 -19.08 -4.91
N SER A 301 2.80 -18.82 -6.03
CA SER A 301 1.63 -19.58 -6.51
C SER A 301 2.01 -20.82 -7.33
N GLU A 302 3.31 -21.11 -7.45
CA GLU A 302 3.83 -22.32 -8.07
C GLU A 302 4.39 -23.30 -7.03
N ILE A 303 4.57 -24.57 -7.42
CA ILE A 303 5.17 -25.59 -6.55
C ILE A 303 6.70 -25.40 -6.55
N LEU A 304 7.21 -24.72 -5.56
CA LEU A 304 8.63 -24.39 -5.48
C LEU A 304 9.47 -25.44 -4.75
N ARG A 305 8.88 -26.23 -3.87
CA ARG A 305 9.54 -27.23 -3.04
C ARG A 305 8.68 -28.49 -2.94
N GLY A 306 9.32 -29.62 -2.65
CA GLY A 306 8.67 -30.90 -2.43
C GLY A 306 8.93 -31.92 -3.54
N ASN A 307 8.19 -33.03 -3.52
CA ASN A 307 8.33 -34.11 -4.48
C ASN A 307 7.46 -33.88 -5.74
N ARG A 308 7.70 -34.70 -6.77
CA ARG A 308 6.97 -34.59 -8.05
C ARG A 308 5.78 -35.57 -8.15
N SER A 309 5.38 -36.22 -7.07
CA SER A 309 4.29 -37.18 -7.09
C SER A 309 2.95 -36.51 -7.41
N SER A 310 2.03 -37.24 -8.03
CA SER A 310 0.71 -36.75 -8.35
C SER A 310 -0.10 -36.40 -7.09
N SER A 311 0.11 -37.16 -6.01
CA SER A 311 -0.53 -36.92 -4.70
C SER A 311 -0.07 -35.60 -4.07
N TYR A 312 1.24 -35.32 -4.12
CA TYR A 312 1.78 -34.06 -3.62
C TYR A 312 1.29 -32.86 -4.45
N LYS A 313 1.28 -32.99 -5.78
CA LYS A 313 0.73 -31.94 -6.66
C LYS A 313 -0.74 -31.67 -6.34
N ALA A 314 -1.55 -32.71 -6.18
CA ALA A 314 -2.96 -32.58 -5.80
C ALA A 314 -3.12 -31.93 -4.42
N PHE A 315 -2.27 -32.29 -3.45
CA PHE A 315 -2.23 -31.67 -2.13
C PHE A 315 -1.97 -30.15 -2.22
N ILE A 316 -0.93 -29.73 -2.96
CA ILE A 316 -0.61 -28.31 -3.12
C ILE A 316 -1.73 -27.55 -3.85
N GLN A 317 -2.31 -28.13 -4.91
CA GLN A 317 -3.44 -27.51 -5.59
C GLN A 317 -4.66 -27.30 -4.66
N ASN A 318 -4.88 -28.23 -3.75
CA ASN A 318 -5.91 -28.07 -2.74
C ASN A 318 -5.53 -27.00 -1.68
N CYS A 319 -4.25 -26.83 -1.36
CA CYS A 319 -3.78 -25.73 -0.50
C CYS A 319 -4.00 -24.37 -1.17
N PHE A 320 -3.69 -24.23 -2.47
CA PHE A 320 -3.94 -23.00 -3.23
C PHE A 320 -5.44 -22.64 -3.33
N LYS A 321 -6.32 -23.65 -3.36
CA LYS A 321 -7.78 -23.41 -3.31
C LYS A 321 -8.26 -22.92 -1.96
N LEU A 322 -7.63 -23.35 -0.87
CA LEU A 322 -7.97 -22.89 0.49
C LEU A 322 -7.53 -21.45 0.73
N CYS A 323 -6.33 -21.11 0.29
CA CYS A 323 -5.78 -19.76 0.39
C CYS A 323 -5.20 -19.38 -0.99
N ASN A 324 -5.96 -18.61 -1.77
CA ASN A 324 -5.64 -18.22 -3.16
C ASN A 324 -4.98 -16.83 -3.24
N ARG A 325 -4.37 -16.39 -2.17
CA ARG A 325 -3.71 -15.11 -2.00
C ARG A 325 -2.41 -15.29 -1.23
N GLN A 326 -1.54 -14.26 -1.22
CA GLN A 326 -0.36 -14.32 -0.33
C GLN A 326 -0.79 -14.71 1.09
N ALA A 327 -0.24 -15.79 1.60
CA ALA A 327 -0.50 -16.27 2.95
C ALA A 327 0.19 -15.35 3.97
N LEU A 328 -0.43 -14.19 4.20
CA LEU A 328 0.05 -13.09 5.05
C LEU A 328 -1.10 -12.51 5.87
N HIS A 329 -0.86 -12.32 7.17
CA HIS A 329 -1.83 -11.79 8.11
C HIS A 329 -1.17 -10.85 9.12
N ALA A 330 -1.64 -9.61 9.24
CA ALA A 330 -1.22 -8.64 10.25
C ALA A 330 -1.75 -9.05 11.62
N LYS A 331 -0.94 -9.79 12.36
CA LYS A 331 -1.33 -10.51 13.58
C LYS A 331 -1.43 -9.61 14.80
N THR A 332 -0.44 -8.75 15.01
CA THR A 332 -0.41 -7.85 16.18
C THR A 332 -0.19 -6.40 15.77
N LEU A 333 -0.76 -5.51 16.55
CA LEU A 333 -0.59 -4.07 16.40
C LEU A 333 -0.50 -3.42 17.77
N GLY A 334 0.62 -2.75 18.06
CA GLY A 334 0.84 -2.03 19.32
C GLY A 334 1.26 -0.58 19.07
N PHE A 335 0.69 0.34 19.84
CA PHE A 335 0.98 1.76 19.79
C PHE A 335 0.59 2.44 21.09
N VAL A 336 1.08 3.65 21.32
CA VAL A 336 0.68 4.50 22.45
C VAL A 336 -0.56 5.29 22.07
N HIS A 337 -1.63 5.19 22.86
CA HIS A 337 -2.87 5.94 22.61
C HIS A 337 -2.60 7.46 22.53
N PRO A 338 -3.12 8.14 21.49
CA PRO A 338 -2.76 9.53 21.20
C PRO A 338 -3.11 10.52 22.32
N VAL A 339 -4.16 10.26 23.08
CA VAL A 339 -4.63 11.16 24.16
C VAL A 339 -4.26 10.63 25.52
N THR A 340 -4.67 9.40 25.87
CA THR A 340 -4.48 8.84 27.23
C THR A 340 -3.02 8.46 27.53
N ARG A 341 -2.18 8.33 26.50
CA ARG A 341 -0.77 7.89 26.59
C ARG A 341 -0.57 6.47 27.12
N GLN A 342 -1.61 5.70 27.20
CA GLN A 342 -1.52 4.29 27.57
C GLN A 342 -1.00 3.46 26.39
N GLN A 343 -0.18 2.45 26.68
CA GLN A 343 0.20 1.44 25.70
C GLN A 343 -1.03 0.60 25.36
N MET A 344 -1.27 0.42 24.08
CA MET A 344 -2.35 -0.40 23.54
C MET A 344 -1.76 -1.49 22.65
N ASP A 345 -2.12 -2.74 22.92
CA ASP A 345 -1.64 -3.89 22.18
C ASP A 345 -2.84 -4.76 21.78
N PHE A 346 -2.92 -5.04 20.49
CA PHE A 346 -4.02 -5.81 19.89
C PHE A 346 -3.46 -7.04 19.20
N THR A 347 -4.26 -8.10 19.21
CA THR A 347 -4.00 -9.31 18.45
C THR A 347 -5.28 -9.76 17.76
N SER A 348 -5.17 -10.31 16.53
CA SER A 348 -6.29 -10.85 15.78
C SER A 348 -6.16 -12.36 15.61
N GLU A 349 -7.28 -13.06 15.50
CA GLU A 349 -7.27 -14.46 15.08
C GLU A 349 -6.94 -14.56 13.58
N TRP A 350 -6.35 -15.69 13.19
CA TRP A 350 -6.15 -15.99 11.77
C TRP A 350 -7.50 -16.09 11.05
N PRO A 351 -7.63 -15.53 9.85
CA PRO A 351 -8.81 -15.76 9.03
C PRO A 351 -8.87 -17.24 8.61
N GLU A 352 -10.08 -17.69 8.31
CA GLU A 352 -10.36 -19.12 8.11
C GLU A 352 -9.52 -19.75 6.99
N ASP A 353 -9.28 -19.03 5.89
CA ASP A 353 -8.43 -19.47 4.77
C ASP A 353 -6.98 -19.74 5.21
N PHE A 354 -6.40 -18.84 5.99
CA PHE A 354 -5.04 -18.99 6.51
C PHE A 354 -4.95 -20.10 7.55
N LYS A 355 -5.93 -20.16 8.47
CA LYS A 355 -6.01 -21.20 9.50
C LYS A 355 -6.14 -22.59 8.87
N ALA A 356 -7.08 -22.76 7.94
CA ALA A 356 -7.30 -24.02 7.24
C ALA A 356 -6.04 -24.45 6.44
N LEU A 357 -5.33 -23.51 5.83
CA LEU A 357 -4.06 -23.78 5.13
C LEU A 357 -3.01 -24.32 6.09
N VAL A 358 -2.79 -23.68 7.23
CA VAL A 358 -1.79 -24.13 8.22
C VAL A 358 -2.15 -25.51 8.79
N GLU A 359 -3.41 -25.73 9.16
CA GLU A 359 -3.89 -27.02 9.67
C GLU A 359 -3.73 -28.15 8.62
N LYS A 360 -3.94 -27.84 7.36
CA LYS A 360 -3.74 -28.80 6.28
C LYS A 360 -2.27 -29.22 6.15
N TRP A 361 -1.32 -28.30 6.32
CA TRP A 361 0.10 -28.60 6.35
C TRP A 361 0.49 -29.42 7.58
N ARG A 362 -0.05 -29.11 8.77
CA ARG A 362 0.14 -29.90 9.99
C ARG A 362 -0.27 -31.36 9.79
N THR A 363 -1.47 -31.54 9.22
CA THR A 363 -1.99 -32.89 8.92
C THR A 363 -1.12 -33.65 7.91
N PHE A 364 -0.62 -32.96 6.89
CA PHE A 364 0.25 -33.56 5.88
C PHE A 364 1.56 -34.09 6.50
N ILE A 365 2.20 -33.32 7.36
CA ILE A 365 3.46 -33.75 8.02
C ILE A 365 3.20 -34.87 9.02
N ALA A 366 2.14 -34.80 9.82
CA ALA A 366 1.79 -35.86 10.76
C ALA A 366 1.56 -37.21 10.03
N GLY A 367 0.91 -37.19 8.87
CA GLY A 367 0.72 -38.40 8.04
C GLY A 367 2.00 -38.92 7.38
N SER A 368 2.95 -38.03 7.04
CA SER A 368 4.24 -38.42 6.45
C SER A 368 5.16 -39.12 7.45
N THR A 369 5.14 -38.67 8.70
CA THR A 369 5.97 -39.27 9.78
C THR A 369 5.48 -40.67 10.19
N GLN A 370 4.21 -40.99 9.97
CA GLN A 370 3.65 -42.34 10.24
C GLN A 370 4.01 -43.37 9.16
N ASN A 371 4.38 -42.94 7.95
CA ASN A 371 4.71 -43.84 6.85
C ASN A 371 6.23 -44.19 6.76
N GLU A 372 7.06 -43.61 7.64
CA GLU A 372 8.51 -43.89 7.74
C GLU A 372 8.85 -44.82 8.94
N ILE A 373 7.84 -45.33 9.66
CA ILE A 373 7.97 -46.38 10.69
C ILE A 373 7.40 -47.70 10.13
#